data_2f90ef8221260c0f139ff37481593aef
#
_entry.id   2f90ef8221260c0f139ff37481593aef
#
_cell.length_a   1.000
_cell.length_b   1.000
_cell.length_c   1.000
_cell.angle_alpha   90.00
_cell.angle_beta   90.00
_cell.angle_gamma   90.00
#
_symmetry.space_group_name_H-M   'P 1'
#
loop_
_entity.id
_entity.type
_entity.pdbx_description
1 polymer ?
#
loop_
_entity_poly.entity_id
_entity_poly.type
_entity_poly.pdbx_seq_one_letter_code
_entity_poly.pdbx_strand_id
1 'polypeptide(L)'
;QQVKILFALYLIFLCATVFSPVDPNSDGIFGFIRITGFAERFLNLFLLMPLAILTRISYRHLSFRFILFLCILTSVGIETIQLSIPGRVSDPIDVLTNCMGAGFSLLVFRRFAQKRSTYRP
;
A
#
# COMPACT_ATOMS: atom_id res chain seq x y z
N GLN A 1 -3.91 17.81 -11.98
CA GLN A 1 -4.88 18.02 -10.89
C GLN A 1 -5.62 16.71 -10.56
N GLN A 2 -6.18 16.00 -11.52
CA GLN A 2 -6.91 14.72 -11.32
C GLN A 2 -6.12 13.67 -10.56
N VAL A 3 -4.82 13.49 -10.84
CA VAL A 3 -3.98 12.51 -10.14
C VAL A 3 -3.79 12.85 -8.66
N LYS A 4 -3.71 14.13 -8.30
CA LYS A 4 -3.61 14.54 -6.90
C LYS A 4 -4.91 14.29 -6.13
N ILE A 5 -6.06 14.44 -6.80
CA ILE A 5 -7.36 14.10 -6.23
C ILE A 5 -7.43 12.58 -6.00
N LEU A 6 -7.05 11.79 -6.99
CA LEU A 6 -7.02 10.33 -6.87
C LEU A 6 -6.06 9.88 -5.75
N PHE A 7 -4.93 10.55 -5.62
CA PHE A 7 -3.99 10.30 -4.52
C PHE A 7 -4.62 10.58 -3.14
N ALA A 8 -5.32 11.73 -3.00
CA ALA A 8 -6.00 12.06 -1.75
C ALA A 8 -7.12 11.07 -1.41
N LEU A 9 -7.93 10.70 -2.40
CA LEU A 9 -8.99 9.69 -2.23
C LEU A 9 -8.42 8.34 -1.82
N TYR A 10 -7.28 7.96 -2.41
CA TYR A 10 -6.62 6.71 -2.04
C TYR A 10 -6.09 6.75 -0.61
N LEU A 11 -5.54 7.87 -0.15
CA LEU A 11 -5.11 8.01 1.26
C LEU A 11 -6.29 7.89 2.22
N ILE A 12 -7.43 8.48 1.89
CA ILE A 12 -8.66 8.35 2.70
C ILE A 12 -9.10 6.89 2.74
N PHE A 13 -9.14 6.21 1.60
CA PHE A 13 -9.49 4.79 1.50
C PHE A 13 -8.51 3.93 2.31
N LEU A 14 -7.21 4.17 2.20
CA LEU A 14 -6.18 3.47 2.95
C LEU A 14 -6.39 3.62 4.46
N CYS A 15 -6.59 4.85 4.93
CA CYS A 15 -6.88 5.10 6.35
C CYS A 15 -8.16 4.41 6.82
N ALA A 16 -9.23 4.47 6.03
CA ALA A 16 -10.49 3.84 6.35
C ALA A 16 -10.37 2.31 6.47
N THR A 17 -9.63 1.68 5.56
CA THR A 17 -9.46 0.21 5.58
C THR A 17 -8.52 -0.25 6.67
N VAL A 18 -7.39 0.44 6.85
CA VAL A 18 -6.34 0.04 7.79
C VAL A 18 -6.75 0.27 9.24
N PHE A 19 -7.47 1.37 9.52
CA PHE A 19 -7.82 1.77 10.89
C PHE A 19 -9.23 1.39 11.32
N SER A 20 -10.01 0.74 10.45
CA SER A 20 -11.32 0.20 10.86
C SER A 20 -11.16 -0.91 11.90
N PRO A 21 -11.94 -0.86 13.00
CA PRO A 21 -12.02 -1.98 13.93
C PRO A 21 -12.50 -3.23 13.21
N VAL A 22 -11.97 -4.39 13.59
CA VAL A 22 -12.43 -5.67 13.04
C VAL A 22 -13.33 -6.32 14.06
N ASP A 23 -14.61 -6.55 13.70
CA ASP A 23 -15.53 -7.33 14.54
C ASP A 23 -15.09 -8.81 14.51
N PRO A 24 -14.75 -9.40 15.68
CA PRO A 24 -14.37 -10.80 15.77
C PRO A 24 -15.48 -11.77 15.34
N ASN A 25 -16.74 -11.33 15.39
CA ASN A 25 -17.92 -12.14 15.11
C ASN A 25 -18.51 -11.86 13.71
N SER A 26 -17.85 -11.09 12.86
CA SER A 26 -18.34 -10.83 11.52
C SER A 26 -18.27 -12.09 10.65
N ASP A 27 -19.43 -12.70 10.42
CA ASP A 27 -19.64 -13.81 9.48
C ASP A 27 -19.72 -13.23 8.05
N GLY A 28 -18.60 -13.05 7.40
CA GLY A 28 -18.61 -12.52 6.04
C GLY A 28 -17.27 -12.77 5.31
N ILE A 29 -17.16 -12.20 4.09
CA ILE A 29 -15.94 -12.25 3.29
C ILE A 29 -14.72 -11.81 4.11
N PHE A 30 -14.87 -10.82 4.98
CA PHE A 30 -13.81 -10.33 5.86
C PHE A 30 -13.45 -11.37 6.96
N GLY A 31 -14.40 -12.13 7.47
CA GLY A 31 -14.13 -13.25 8.38
C GLY A 31 -13.33 -14.36 7.70
N PHE A 32 -13.68 -14.70 6.46
CA PHE A 32 -12.94 -15.69 5.65
C PHE A 32 -11.50 -15.24 5.34
N ILE A 33 -11.29 -13.98 4.98
CA ILE A 33 -9.97 -13.39 4.70
C ILE A 33 -9.08 -13.46 5.95
N ARG A 34 -9.66 -13.27 7.13
CA ARG A 34 -8.98 -13.34 8.42
C ARG A 34 -8.56 -14.75 8.83
N ILE A 35 -9.40 -15.76 8.54
CA ILE A 35 -9.12 -17.17 8.86
C ILE A 35 -7.93 -17.71 8.05
N THR A 36 -7.75 -17.20 6.85
CA THR A 36 -6.62 -17.55 5.98
C THR A 36 -5.56 -16.46 6.02
N GLY A 37 -4.71 -16.39 7.04
CA GLY A 37 -3.64 -15.36 7.15
C GLY A 37 -2.80 -15.16 5.88
N PHE A 38 -2.86 -16.09 4.92
CA PHE A 38 -2.30 -15.96 3.58
C PHE A 38 -3.04 -14.89 2.75
N ALA A 39 -4.36 -14.83 2.81
CA ALA A 39 -5.14 -13.86 2.05
C ALA A 39 -4.91 -12.43 2.57
N GLU A 40 -4.75 -12.26 3.88
CA GLU A 40 -4.42 -10.96 4.49
C GLU A 40 -3.05 -10.47 4.01
N ARG A 41 -2.02 -11.31 4.05
CA ARG A 41 -0.69 -10.99 3.52
C ARG A 41 -0.69 -10.70 2.03
N PHE A 42 -1.51 -11.41 1.26
CA PHE A 42 -1.66 -11.15 -0.17
C PHE A 42 -2.30 -9.79 -0.43
N LEU A 43 -3.32 -9.40 0.35
CA LEU A 43 -3.93 -8.08 0.26
C LEU A 43 -2.94 -6.97 0.65
N ASN A 44 -2.12 -7.20 1.67
CA ASN A 44 -1.07 -6.27 2.08
C ASN A 44 -0.05 -6.04 0.96
N LEU A 45 0.27 -7.06 0.15
CA LEU A 45 1.13 -6.89 -1.02
C LEU A 45 0.61 -5.81 -1.99
N PHE A 46 -0.71 -5.71 -2.15
CA PHE A 46 -1.34 -4.73 -3.03
C PHE A 46 -1.64 -3.39 -2.36
N LEU A 47 -1.62 -3.34 -1.04
CA LEU A 47 -2.07 -2.16 -0.28
C LEU A 47 -1.24 -0.91 -0.55
N LEU A 48 0.08 -1.01 -0.65
CA LEU A 48 0.95 0.13 -0.91
C LEU A 48 1.36 0.31 -2.38
N MET A 49 0.98 -0.59 -3.28
CA MET A 49 1.26 -0.45 -4.71
C MET A 49 0.68 0.84 -5.32
N PRO A 50 -0.64 1.12 -5.16
CA PRO A 50 -1.21 2.35 -5.70
C PRO A 50 -0.61 3.59 -5.05
N LEU A 51 -0.32 3.55 -3.74
CA LEU A 51 0.31 4.65 -3.04
C LEU A 51 1.66 5.02 -3.68
N ALA A 52 2.51 4.03 -3.92
CA ALA A 52 3.83 4.22 -4.52
C ALA A 52 3.72 4.82 -5.94
N ILE A 53 2.82 4.27 -6.77
CA ILE A 53 2.60 4.75 -8.15
C ILE A 53 2.02 6.17 -8.15
N LEU A 54 0.97 6.43 -7.37
CA LEU A 54 0.31 7.73 -7.30
C LEU A 54 1.26 8.80 -6.75
N THR A 55 2.08 8.47 -5.74
CA THR A 55 3.14 9.35 -5.24
C THR A 55 4.13 9.69 -6.36
N ARG A 56 4.58 8.70 -7.13
CA ARG A 56 5.52 8.90 -8.23
C ARG A 56 4.95 9.77 -9.34
N ILE A 57 3.68 9.61 -9.68
CA ILE A 57 3.03 10.41 -10.73
C ILE A 57 2.77 11.84 -10.25
N SER A 58 2.35 12.00 -8.98
CA SER A 58 2.01 13.32 -8.39
C SER A 58 3.24 14.15 -8.09
N TYR A 59 4.35 13.51 -7.69
CA TYR A 59 5.57 14.16 -7.23
C TYR A 59 6.78 13.64 -8.01
N ARG A 60 6.87 14.02 -9.28
CA ARG A 60 7.88 13.54 -10.24
C ARG A 60 9.33 13.84 -9.84
N HIS A 61 9.55 14.86 -9.01
CA HIS A 61 10.87 15.25 -8.49
C HIS A 61 11.41 14.29 -7.43
N LEU A 62 10.54 13.49 -6.79
CA LEU A 62 10.97 12.53 -5.78
C LEU A 62 11.69 11.34 -6.41
N SER A 63 12.81 10.94 -5.80
CA SER A 63 13.52 9.75 -6.25
C SER A 63 12.76 8.47 -5.90
N PHE A 64 12.98 7.39 -6.67
CA PHE A 64 12.38 6.08 -6.36
C PHE A 64 12.75 5.58 -4.97
N ARG A 65 14.00 5.81 -4.54
CA ARG A 65 14.47 5.42 -3.20
C ARG A 65 13.73 6.15 -2.09
N PHE A 66 13.48 7.45 -2.30
CA PHE A 66 12.74 8.25 -1.34
C PHE A 66 11.26 7.83 -1.24
N ILE A 67 10.63 7.52 -2.38
CA ILE A 67 9.25 7.01 -2.38
C ILE A 67 9.18 5.66 -1.67
N LEU A 68 10.12 4.76 -1.91
CA LEU A 68 10.20 3.47 -1.22
C LEU A 68 10.39 3.68 0.29
N PHE A 69 11.25 4.60 0.70
CA PHE A 69 11.43 4.96 2.10
C PHE A 69 10.13 5.47 2.74
N LEU A 70 9.37 6.32 2.04
CA LEU A 70 8.05 6.79 2.51
C LEU A 70 7.06 5.61 2.65
N CYS A 71 7.06 4.66 1.71
CA CYS A 71 6.21 3.47 1.81
C CYS A 71 6.60 2.58 3.02
N ILE A 72 7.89 2.41 3.29
CA ILE A 72 8.38 1.69 4.47
C ILE A 72 7.90 2.39 5.75
N LEU A 73 8.09 3.70 5.83
CA LEU A 73 7.67 4.50 6.98
C LEU A 73 6.15 4.44 7.19
N THR A 74 5.38 4.51 6.10
CA THR A 74 3.92 4.35 6.14
C THR A 74 3.53 2.97 6.64
N SER A 75 4.17 1.91 6.16
CA SER A 75 3.88 0.54 6.58
C SER A 75 4.17 0.31 8.06
N VAL A 76 5.34 0.77 8.54
CA VAL A 76 5.70 0.71 9.97
C VAL A 76 4.71 1.52 10.82
N GLY A 77 4.30 2.70 10.34
CA GLY A 77 3.29 3.53 11.01
C GLY A 77 1.94 2.82 11.12
N ILE A 78 1.49 2.17 10.04
CA ILE A 78 0.27 1.36 10.03
C ILE A 78 0.32 0.30 11.11
N GLU A 79 1.36 -0.54 11.12
CA GLU A 79 1.51 -1.62 12.08
C GLU A 79 1.56 -1.11 13.53
N THR A 80 2.28 0.01 13.75
CA THR A 80 2.37 0.63 15.08
C THR A 80 1.00 1.10 15.58
N ILE A 81 0.19 1.71 14.70
CA ILE A 81 -1.15 2.18 15.08
C ILE A 81 -2.09 0.98 15.29
N GLN A 82 -1.97 -0.07 14.48
CA GLN A 82 -2.79 -1.29 14.60
C GLN A 82 -2.62 -1.99 15.96
N LEU A 83 -1.48 -1.86 16.63
CA LEU A 83 -1.31 -2.35 18.00
C LEU A 83 -2.32 -1.75 19.00
N SER A 84 -2.86 -0.57 18.71
CA SER A 84 -3.83 0.13 19.56
C SER A 84 -5.29 -0.10 19.14
N ILE A 85 -5.54 -0.84 18.05
CA ILE A 85 -6.87 -1.07 17.52
C ILE A 85 -7.39 -2.44 17.99
N PRO A 86 -8.53 -2.50 18.69
CA PRO A 86 -9.12 -3.77 19.10
C PRO A 86 -9.37 -4.71 17.92
N GLY A 87 -8.98 -5.98 18.07
CA GLY A 87 -9.18 -7.00 17.04
C GLY A 87 -8.16 -7.00 15.91
N ARG A 88 -7.18 -6.07 15.91
CA ARG A 88 -6.04 -6.08 14.99
C ARG A 88 -4.82 -6.76 15.61
N VAL A 89 -4.09 -7.48 14.80
CA VAL A 89 -2.81 -8.10 15.17
C VAL A 89 -1.74 -7.49 14.27
N SER A 90 -0.76 -6.85 14.87
CA SER A 90 0.41 -6.36 14.12
C SER A 90 1.34 -7.51 13.79
N ASP A 91 1.70 -7.65 12.52
CA ASP A 91 2.64 -8.67 12.04
C ASP A 91 3.79 -8.01 11.26
N PRO A 92 5.05 -8.15 11.70
CA PRO A 92 6.20 -7.64 10.95
C PRO A 92 6.28 -8.15 9.50
N ILE A 93 5.68 -9.30 9.20
CA ILE A 93 5.60 -9.84 7.84
C ILE A 93 4.74 -8.94 6.95
N ASP A 94 3.75 -8.25 7.50
CA ASP A 94 2.89 -7.32 6.78
C ASP A 94 3.67 -6.07 6.34
N VAL A 95 4.61 -5.60 7.15
CA VAL A 95 5.55 -4.55 6.72
C VAL A 95 6.38 -5.01 5.51
N LEU A 96 6.89 -6.24 5.55
CA LEU A 96 7.69 -6.79 4.46
C LEU A 96 6.87 -6.92 3.18
N THR A 97 5.67 -7.49 3.25
CA THR A 97 4.79 -7.67 2.07
C THR A 97 4.33 -6.35 1.48
N ASN A 98 4.00 -5.36 2.30
CA ASN A 98 3.70 -3.98 1.88
C ASN A 98 4.88 -3.34 1.13
N CYS A 99 6.09 -3.48 1.67
CA CYS A 99 7.29 -2.93 1.05
C CYS A 99 7.65 -3.64 -0.26
N MET A 100 7.47 -4.95 -0.33
CA MET A 100 7.67 -5.73 -1.57
C MET A 100 6.70 -5.28 -2.66
N GLY A 101 5.42 -5.08 -2.32
CA GLY A 101 4.41 -4.57 -3.24
C GLY A 101 4.77 -3.18 -3.79
N ALA A 102 5.12 -2.25 -2.90
CA ALA A 102 5.54 -0.91 -3.29
C ALA A 102 6.78 -0.94 -4.19
N GLY A 103 7.80 -1.71 -3.82
CA GLY A 103 9.03 -1.87 -4.60
C GLY A 103 8.78 -2.46 -5.98
N PHE A 104 8.00 -3.53 -6.05
CA PHE A 104 7.61 -4.17 -7.31
C PHE A 104 6.87 -3.20 -8.23
N SER A 105 5.87 -2.49 -7.72
CA SER A 105 5.10 -1.52 -8.51
C SER A 105 5.96 -0.39 -9.07
N LEU A 106 6.92 0.12 -8.29
CA LEU A 106 7.87 1.15 -8.73
C LEU A 106 8.82 0.62 -9.81
N LEU A 107 9.31 -0.62 -9.70
CA LEU A 107 10.16 -1.24 -10.71
C LEU A 107 9.42 -1.43 -12.03
N VAL A 108 8.19 -1.93 -11.98
CA VAL A 108 7.32 -2.08 -13.15
C VAL A 108 7.06 -0.73 -13.80
N PHE A 109 6.68 0.28 -13.00
CA PHE A 109 6.45 1.64 -13.50
C PHE A 109 7.70 2.23 -14.19
N ARG A 110 8.89 2.05 -13.59
CA ARG A 110 10.15 2.50 -14.18
C ARG A 110 10.41 1.87 -15.55
N ARG A 111 10.18 0.55 -15.67
CA ARG A 111 10.36 -0.18 -16.94
C ARG A 111 9.44 0.36 -18.03
N PHE A 112 8.17 0.60 -17.73
CA PHE A 112 7.21 1.15 -18.67
C PHE A 112 7.54 2.61 -19.06
N ALA A 113 7.97 3.43 -18.12
CA ALA A 113 8.33 4.81 -18.37
C ALA A 113 9.56 4.91 -19.30
N GLN A 114 10.57 4.06 -19.12
CA GLN A 114 11.74 3.98 -19.98
C GLN A 114 11.39 3.56 -21.41
N LYS A 115 10.53 2.54 -21.56
CA LYS A 115 10.12 2.06 -22.89
C LYS A 115 9.40 3.13 -23.71
N ARG A 116 8.59 3.99 -23.06
CA ARG A 116 7.92 5.12 -23.74
C ARG A 116 8.89 6.21 -24.21
N SER A 117 10.01 6.41 -23.51
CA SER A 117 11.02 7.41 -23.89
C SER A 117 11.82 7.00 -25.14
N THR A 118 12.01 5.70 -25.36
CA THR A 118 12.77 5.16 -26.51
C THR A 118 11.93 5.17 -27.81
N TYR A 119 10.62 5.28 -27.72
CA TYR A 119 9.69 5.27 -28.87
C TYR A 119 9.22 6.68 -29.30
N ARG A 120 9.78 7.75 -28.78
CA ARG A 120 9.51 9.10 -29.32
C ARG A 120 10.46 9.36 -30.50
N PRO A 121 9.90 9.51 -31.74
CA PRO A 121 10.68 9.94 -32.88
C PRO A 121 11.23 11.34 -32.71
#